data_af5d9be10e7baa107dcbec9f4babb167
#
_entry.id   af5d9be10e7baa107dcbec9f4babb167
#
_cell.length_a   1.000
_cell.length_b   1.000
_cell.length_c   1.000
_cell.angle_alpha   90.00
_cell.angle_beta   90.00
_cell.angle_gamma   90.00
#
_symmetry.space_group_name_H-M   'P 1'
#
loop_
_entity.id
_entity.type
_entity.pdbx_description
1 polymer ?
#
loop_
_entity_poly.entity_id
_entity_poly.type
_entity_poly.pdbx_seq_one_letter_code
_entity_poly.pdbx_strand_id
1 'polypeptide(L)'
;MNTDLRKEGLEELDKDNWLYQYLLYTDQMESPSAFHIWSGLAAISCTLQRKVWINRGFYTLYPNQYVILVAESAFCRKSTAVSVAINDLLQTAQIATIDKDKMTAEKLCVELSRSEKEKKLDNAITIFVPELATFLGASAF
;
A
#
# COMPACT_ATOMS: atom_id res chain seq x y z
N MET A 1 -10.58 4.39 -21.77
CA MET A 1 -9.40 3.56 -21.47
C MET A 1 -9.87 2.35 -20.69
N ASN A 2 -9.67 1.25 -21.26
CA ASN A 2 -10.04 -0.15 -21.11
C ASN A 2 -10.83 -0.59 -19.86
N THR A 3 -12.14 -0.56 -19.98
CA THR A 3 -13.12 -1.19 -19.07
C THR A 3 -13.02 -2.73 -19.13
N ASP A 4 -12.41 -3.29 -20.16
CA ASP A 4 -12.38 -4.73 -20.42
C ASP A 4 -11.39 -5.50 -19.53
N LEU A 5 -10.17 -4.98 -19.31
CA LEU A 5 -9.19 -5.64 -18.45
C LEU A 5 -9.64 -5.76 -16.99
N ARG A 6 -10.52 -4.85 -16.57
CA ARG A 6 -11.11 -4.88 -15.23
C ARG A 6 -12.13 -5.99 -15.09
N LYS A 7 -12.96 -6.21 -16.12
CA LYS A 7 -13.98 -7.26 -16.11
C LYS A 7 -13.33 -8.64 -16.16
N GLU A 8 -12.39 -8.86 -17.09
CA GLU A 8 -11.71 -10.14 -17.23
C GLU A 8 -10.97 -10.55 -15.95
N GLY A 9 -10.23 -9.64 -15.30
CA GLY A 9 -9.52 -9.96 -14.07
C GLY A 9 -10.42 -10.14 -12.84
N LEU A 10 -11.61 -9.52 -12.81
CA LEU A 10 -12.57 -9.70 -11.73
C LEU A 10 -13.38 -11.00 -11.86
N GLU A 11 -13.66 -11.45 -13.07
CA GLU A 11 -14.42 -12.69 -13.31
C GLU A 11 -13.68 -13.93 -12.83
N GLU A 12 -12.35 -13.89 -12.74
CA GLU A 12 -11.51 -14.97 -12.23
C GLU A 12 -11.38 -14.99 -10.70
N LEU A 13 -11.73 -13.88 -10.02
CA LEU A 13 -11.67 -13.80 -8.56
C LEU A 13 -12.98 -14.31 -7.94
N ASP A 14 -12.85 -15.09 -6.89
CA ASP A 14 -14.00 -15.47 -6.06
C ASP A 14 -14.66 -14.20 -5.50
N LYS A 15 -16.00 -14.17 -5.51
CA LYS A 15 -16.78 -13.04 -4.99
C LYS A 15 -16.55 -12.78 -3.51
N ASP A 16 -16.16 -13.80 -2.75
CA ASP A 16 -15.79 -13.68 -1.35
C ASP A 16 -14.34 -13.19 -1.14
N ASN A 17 -13.59 -13.03 -2.23
CA ASN A 17 -12.23 -12.49 -2.16
C ASN A 17 -12.25 -11.01 -1.76
N TRP A 18 -11.43 -10.65 -0.75
CA TRP A 18 -11.35 -9.28 -0.27
C TRP A 18 -10.99 -8.27 -1.36
N LEU A 19 -10.04 -8.62 -2.25
CA LEU A 19 -9.63 -7.73 -3.34
C LEU A 19 -10.80 -7.49 -4.32
N TYR A 20 -11.60 -8.52 -4.60
CA TYR A 20 -12.81 -8.38 -5.42
C TYR A 20 -13.78 -7.35 -4.79
N GLN A 21 -14.08 -7.50 -3.50
CA GLN A 21 -14.97 -6.60 -2.77
C GLN A 21 -14.41 -5.17 -2.72
N TYR A 22 -13.10 -5.03 -2.51
CA TYR A 22 -12.43 -3.72 -2.54
C TYR A 22 -12.54 -3.04 -3.91
N LEU A 23 -12.38 -3.79 -5.00
CA LEU A 23 -12.51 -3.27 -6.36
C LEU A 23 -13.96 -2.90 -6.70
N LEU A 24 -14.95 -3.63 -6.19
CA LEU A 24 -16.34 -3.24 -6.29
C LEU A 24 -16.62 -1.94 -5.54
N TYR A 25 -16.12 -1.80 -4.32
CA TYR A 25 -16.25 -0.59 -3.52
C TYR A 25 -15.68 0.65 -4.23
N THR A 26 -14.56 0.48 -4.92
CA THR A 26 -13.89 1.58 -5.64
C THR A 26 -14.33 1.74 -7.09
N ASP A 27 -15.31 0.98 -7.55
CA ASP A 27 -15.70 0.92 -8.97
C ASP A 27 -16.14 2.26 -9.56
N GLN A 28 -16.82 3.07 -8.77
CA GLN A 28 -17.34 4.36 -9.22
C GLN A 28 -16.36 5.54 -9.03
N MET A 29 -15.15 5.24 -8.56
CA MET A 29 -14.13 6.28 -8.35
C MET A 29 -13.45 6.65 -9.68
N GLU A 30 -13.07 7.92 -9.82
CA GLU A 30 -12.43 8.44 -11.04
C GLU A 30 -11.01 7.91 -11.26
N SER A 31 -10.37 7.37 -10.22
CA SER A 31 -9.01 6.83 -10.31
C SER A 31 -8.98 5.54 -11.14
N PRO A 32 -7.94 5.32 -11.96
CA PRO A 32 -7.79 4.08 -12.72
C PRO A 32 -7.82 2.84 -11.84
N SER A 33 -8.47 1.78 -12.31
CA SER A 33 -8.59 0.50 -11.60
C SER A 33 -7.24 -0.10 -11.22
N ALA A 34 -6.24 0.05 -12.09
CA ALA A 34 -4.88 -0.41 -11.79
C ALA A 34 -4.31 0.21 -10.52
N PHE A 35 -4.62 1.49 -10.22
CA PHE A 35 -4.17 2.14 -9.00
C PHE A 35 -4.87 1.56 -7.78
N HIS A 36 -6.15 1.25 -7.88
CA HIS A 36 -6.88 0.58 -6.80
C HIS A 36 -6.39 -0.84 -6.57
N ILE A 37 -6.10 -1.61 -7.64
CA ILE A 37 -5.53 -2.96 -7.51
C ILE A 37 -4.22 -2.90 -6.72
N TRP A 38 -3.28 -2.07 -7.12
CA TRP A 38 -1.98 -1.98 -6.45
C TRP A 38 -2.07 -1.40 -5.03
N SER A 39 -2.96 -0.43 -4.80
CA SER A 39 -3.23 0.08 -3.46
C SER A 39 -3.87 -0.96 -2.56
N GLY A 40 -4.80 -1.77 -3.09
CA GLY A 40 -5.41 -2.89 -2.39
C GLY A 40 -4.40 -3.99 -2.03
N LEU A 41 -3.53 -4.38 -2.97
CA LEU A 41 -2.45 -5.34 -2.72
C LEU A 41 -1.47 -4.82 -1.67
N ALA A 42 -1.13 -3.52 -1.72
CA ALA A 42 -0.31 -2.90 -0.69
C ALA A 42 -1.00 -2.94 0.69
N ALA A 43 -2.31 -2.69 0.75
CA ALA A 43 -3.08 -2.79 2.00
C ALA A 43 -3.05 -4.22 2.58
N ILE A 44 -3.23 -5.24 1.74
CA ILE A 44 -3.09 -6.64 2.16
C ILE A 44 -1.67 -6.90 2.72
N SER A 45 -0.65 -6.47 2.00
CA SER A 45 0.75 -6.59 2.43
C SER A 45 0.99 -5.95 3.80
N CYS A 46 0.45 -4.74 4.02
CA CYS A 46 0.54 -4.03 5.29
C CYS A 46 -0.13 -4.78 6.44
N THR A 47 -1.24 -5.47 6.20
CA THR A 47 -1.94 -6.25 7.23
C THR A 47 -1.23 -7.55 7.57
N LEU A 48 -0.65 -8.20 6.56
CA LEU A 48 0.08 -9.45 6.73
C LEU A 48 1.42 -9.25 7.45
N GLN A 49 2.11 -8.12 7.22
CA GLN A 49 3.39 -7.80 7.84
C GLN A 49 4.40 -8.96 7.70
N ARG A 50 4.98 -9.43 8.80
CA ARG A 50 5.87 -10.59 8.85
C ARG A 50 5.21 -11.86 9.40
N LYS A 51 3.88 -11.86 9.56
CA LYS A 51 3.12 -13.00 10.07
C LYS A 51 2.99 -14.13 9.06
N VAL A 52 3.17 -13.82 7.78
CA VAL A 52 3.09 -14.79 6.68
C VAL A 52 4.40 -14.75 5.89
N TRP A 53 4.91 -15.91 5.52
CA TRP A 53 6.13 -16.02 4.74
C TRP A 53 6.13 -17.28 3.87
N ILE A 54 6.94 -17.26 2.83
CA ILE A 54 7.22 -18.42 1.97
C ILE A 54 8.69 -18.81 2.16
N ASN A 55 8.92 -20.01 2.66
CA ASN A 55 10.28 -20.57 2.76
C ASN A 55 10.68 -21.21 1.43
N ARG A 56 11.79 -20.75 0.85
CA ARG A 56 12.39 -21.26 -0.39
C ARG A 56 13.70 -22.02 -0.16
N GLY A 57 13.97 -22.46 1.08
CA GLY A 57 15.17 -23.16 1.47
C GLY A 57 16.34 -22.21 1.77
N PHE A 58 16.87 -21.53 0.76
CA PHE A 58 18.00 -20.60 0.93
C PHE A 58 17.58 -19.19 1.37
N TYR A 59 16.33 -18.83 1.21
CA TYR A 59 15.79 -17.52 1.59
C TYR A 59 14.31 -17.61 1.95
N THR A 60 13.86 -16.62 2.70
CA THR A 60 12.46 -16.46 3.09
C THR A 60 11.89 -15.19 2.45
N LEU A 61 10.73 -15.33 1.81
CA LEU A 61 9.99 -14.21 1.23
C LEU A 61 8.89 -13.78 2.18
N TYR A 62 8.85 -12.49 2.45
CA TYR A 62 7.78 -11.84 3.20
C TYR A 62 6.93 -10.99 2.24
N PRO A 63 5.67 -10.67 2.58
CA PRO A 63 4.79 -9.86 1.74
C PRO A 63 5.14 -8.35 1.80
N ASN A 64 6.42 -8.00 1.78
CA ASN A 64 6.88 -6.62 1.73
C ASN A 64 6.86 -6.12 0.28
N GLN A 65 6.25 -4.96 0.06
CA GLN A 65 6.08 -4.40 -1.29
C GLN A 65 6.53 -2.95 -1.35
N TYR A 66 7.05 -2.58 -2.52
CA TYR A 66 7.28 -1.20 -2.92
C TYR A 66 6.36 -0.91 -4.10
N VAL A 67 5.39 -0.03 -3.90
CA VAL A 67 4.42 0.34 -4.94
C VAL A 67 4.63 1.81 -5.31
N ILE A 68 4.92 2.08 -6.59
CA ILE A 68 5.07 3.43 -7.12
C ILE A 68 4.01 3.64 -8.19
N LEU A 69 3.09 4.56 -7.95
CA LEU A 69 2.05 4.92 -8.90
C LEU A 69 2.53 6.13 -9.73
N VAL A 70 2.70 5.92 -11.03
CA VAL A 70 3.16 6.94 -11.96
C VAL A 70 2.03 7.38 -12.88
N ALA A 71 1.76 8.66 -12.92
CA ALA A 71 0.84 9.28 -13.87
C ALA A 71 1.08 10.79 -13.93
N GLU A 72 0.57 11.43 -14.95
CA GLU A 72 0.58 12.89 -15.06
C GLU A 72 -0.12 13.55 -13.86
N SER A 73 0.34 14.75 -13.51
CA SER A 73 -0.23 15.51 -12.41
C SER A 73 -1.68 15.88 -12.71
N ALA A 74 -2.54 15.79 -11.69
CA ALA A 74 -3.96 16.13 -11.71
C ALA A 74 -4.86 15.29 -12.63
N PHE A 75 -4.32 14.42 -13.49
CA PHE A 75 -5.13 13.69 -14.48
C PHE A 75 -5.78 12.42 -13.93
N CYS A 76 -5.08 11.68 -13.07
CA CYS A 76 -5.52 10.33 -12.67
C CYS A 76 -5.85 10.17 -11.18
N ARG A 77 -5.92 11.24 -10.42
CA ARG A 77 -6.26 11.22 -8.98
C ARG A 77 -5.56 10.09 -8.20
N LYS A 78 -4.24 9.91 -8.43
CA LYS A 78 -3.41 8.90 -7.76
C LYS A 78 -3.57 8.89 -6.25
N SER A 79 -3.51 10.09 -5.66
CA SER A 79 -3.59 10.26 -4.20
C SER A 79 -4.92 9.77 -3.63
N THR A 80 -6.02 9.88 -4.38
CA THR A 80 -7.33 9.38 -3.96
C THR A 80 -7.32 7.87 -3.85
N ALA A 81 -6.80 7.14 -4.85
CA ALA A 81 -6.73 5.68 -4.82
C ALA A 81 -5.91 5.16 -3.63
N VAL A 82 -4.79 5.81 -3.33
CA VAL A 82 -3.96 5.42 -2.17
C VAL A 82 -4.62 5.84 -0.86
N SER A 83 -5.25 7.03 -0.81
CA SER A 83 -5.93 7.52 0.39
C SER A 83 -7.04 6.58 0.85
N VAL A 84 -7.82 6.03 -0.06
CA VAL A 84 -8.86 5.05 0.26
C VAL A 84 -8.26 3.81 0.94
N ALA A 85 -7.21 3.24 0.37
CA ALA A 85 -6.56 2.07 0.96
C ALA A 85 -5.93 2.37 2.33
N ILE A 86 -5.28 3.52 2.47
CA ILE A 86 -4.53 3.88 3.68
C ILE A 86 -5.45 4.43 4.77
N ASN A 87 -6.27 5.44 4.46
CA ASN A 87 -7.06 6.15 5.47
C ASN A 87 -8.32 5.37 5.84
N ASP A 88 -9.06 4.92 4.84
CA ASP A 88 -10.37 4.32 5.08
C ASP A 88 -10.27 2.88 5.57
N LEU A 89 -9.24 2.14 5.11
CA LEU A 89 -9.06 0.75 5.52
C LEU A 89 -8.02 0.59 6.62
N LEU A 90 -6.75 0.92 6.38
CA LEU A 90 -5.68 0.59 7.31
C LEU A 90 -5.71 1.43 8.59
N GLN A 91 -5.98 2.73 8.50
CA GLN A 91 -6.05 3.59 9.70
C GLN A 91 -7.28 3.28 10.54
N THR A 92 -8.44 3.08 9.90
CA THR A 92 -9.67 2.74 10.62
C THR A 92 -9.54 1.42 11.35
N ALA A 93 -8.89 0.44 10.74
CA ALA A 93 -8.66 -0.87 11.34
C ALA A 93 -7.51 -0.89 12.37
N GLN A 94 -6.71 0.18 12.49
CA GLN A 94 -5.54 0.30 13.39
C GLN A 94 -4.53 -0.88 13.25
N ILE A 95 -4.43 -1.43 12.05
CA ILE A 95 -3.68 -2.68 11.80
C ILE A 95 -2.20 -2.42 11.56
N ALA A 96 -1.82 -1.23 11.09
CA ALA A 96 -0.45 -0.92 10.71
C ALA A 96 -0.02 0.47 11.19
N THR A 97 1.25 0.60 11.53
CA THR A 97 1.86 1.92 11.74
C THR A 97 2.12 2.55 10.38
N ILE A 98 1.47 3.69 10.12
CA ILE A 98 1.58 4.41 8.87
C ILE A 98 2.26 5.74 9.15
N ASP A 99 3.43 5.94 8.57
CA ASP A 99 4.09 7.25 8.57
C ASP A 99 3.80 7.96 7.23
N LYS A 100 3.27 9.17 7.33
CA LYS A 100 2.90 10.02 6.19
C LYS A 100 3.85 11.21 6.01
N ASP A 101 4.79 11.37 6.92
CA ASP A 101 5.73 12.48 6.91
C ASP A 101 6.99 12.15 6.13
N LYS A 102 7.82 13.17 5.96
CA LYS A 102 9.16 13.00 5.40
C LYS A 102 9.97 12.05 6.31
N MET A 103 10.32 10.90 5.77
CA MET A 103 11.08 9.89 6.48
C MET A 103 12.58 10.09 6.24
N THR A 104 13.33 10.44 7.26
CA THR A 104 14.80 10.36 7.22
C THR A 104 15.27 8.98 7.69
N ALA A 105 16.51 8.62 7.38
CA ALA A 105 17.08 7.35 7.83
C ALA A 105 17.08 7.23 9.36
N GLU A 106 17.38 8.32 10.06
CA GLU A 106 17.36 8.38 11.52
C GLU A 106 15.93 8.16 12.06
N LYS A 107 14.93 8.84 11.48
CA LYS A 107 13.53 8.69 11.86
C LYS A 107 13.07 7.25 11.63
N LEU A 108 13.43 6.63 10.52
CA LEU A 108 13.12 5.22 10.23
C LEU A 108 13.69 4.28 11.30
N CYS A 109 14.97 4.47 11.67
CA CYS A 109 15.60 3.69 12.74
C CYS A 109 14.91 3.85 14.09
N VAL A 110 14.50 5.08 14.43
CA VAL A 110 13.77 5.37 15.67
C VAL A 110 12.40 4.68 15.68
N GLU A 111 11.64 4.78 14.59
CA GLU A 111 10.30 4.16 14.50
C GLU A 111 10.37 2.63 14.52
N LEU A 112 11.33 2.02 13.86
CA LEU A 112 11.55 0.57 13.92
C LEU A 112 11.93 0.13 15.34
N SER A 113 12.82 0.85 16.03
CA SER A 113 13.20 0.56 17.42
C SER A 113 12.04 0.74 18.40
N ARG A 114 11.14 1.69 18.14
CA ARG A 114 9.95 1.94 18.94
C ARG A 114 8.93 0.81 18.81
N SER A 115 8.72 0.34 17.59
CA SER A 115 7.87 -0.81 17.29
C SER A 115 8.30 -2.06 18.06
N GLU A 116 9.61 -2.32 18.16
CA GLU A 116 10.17 -3.44 18.92
C GLU A 116 9.85 -3.33 20.42
N LYS A 117 10.05 -2.14 21.02
CA LYS A 117 9.80 -1.90 22.45
C LYS A 117 8.33 -2.01 22.83
N GLU A 118 7.43 -1.55 21.99
CA GLU A 118 6.00 -1.58 22.23
C GLU A 118 5.35 -2.93 21.94
N LYS A 119 6.10 -3.90 21.40
CA LYS A 119 5.62 -5.25 20.99
C LYS A 119 4.36 -5.22 20.12
N LYS A 120 4.04 -4.08 19.53
CA LYS A 120 2.79 -3.89 18.79
C LYS A 120 2.85 -4.41 17.36
N LEU A 121 4.05 -4.46 16.78
CA LEU A 121 4.24 -4.82 15.38
C LEU A 121 5.58 -5.55 15.26
N ASP A 122 5.64 -6.63 14.51
CA ASP A 122 6.83 -7.46 14.26
C ASP A 122 7.92 -6.70 13.46
N ASN A 123 8.32 -5.50 13.92
CA ASN A 123 9.27 -4.61 13.25
C ASN A 123 8.89 -4.32 11.78
N ALA A 124 7.60 -4.18 11.52
CA ALA A 124 7.06 -3.82 10.22
C ALA A 124 6.47 -2.41 10.26
N ILE A 125 6.85 -1.60 9.29
CA ILE A 125 6.33 -0.23 9.12
C ILE A 125 5.82 -0.05 7.70
N THR A 126 4.73 0.68 7.56
CA THR A 126 4.20 1.13 6.27
C THR A 126 4.51 2.60 6.09
N ILE A 127 5.18 2.94 5.00
CA ILE A 127 5.53 4.32 4.66
C ILE A 127 4.66 4.73 3.48
N PHE A 128 3.87 5.78 3.66
CA PHE A 128 3.12 6.40 2.60
C PHE A 128 3.77 7.74 2.21
N VAL A 129 4.16 7.85 0.96
CA VAL A 129 4.82 9.02 0.41
C VAL A 129 3.97 9.61 -0.70
N PRO A 130 3.31 10.77 -0.48
CA PRO A 130 2.50 11.42 -1.51
C PRO A 130 3.32 11.85 -2.73
N GLU A 131 4.53 12.34 -2.49
CA GLU A 131 5.45 12.82 -3.51
C GLU A 131 6.85 12.22 -3.34
N LEU A 132 7.25 11.37 -4.27
CA LEU A 132 8.54 10.67 -4.22
C LEU A 132 9.73 11.64 -4.20
N ALA A 133 9.64 12.76 -4.93
CA ALA A 133 10.68 13.77 -4.95
C ALA A 133 10.97 14.34 -3.55
N THR A 134 9.94 14.63 -2.79
CA THR A 134 10.06 15.11 -1.40
C THR A 134 10.71 14.07 -0.49
N PHE A 135 10.35 12.81 -0.67
CA PHE A 135 10.94 11.71 0.10
C PHE A 135 12.43 11.52 -0.20
N LEU A 136 12.82 11.57 -1.46
CA LEU A 136 14.22 11.42 -1.88
C LEU A 136 15.10 12.64 -1.57
N GLY A 137 14.54 13.69 -0.98
CA GLY A 137 15.30 14.90 -0.67
C GLY A 137 15.64 15.73 -1.90
N ALA A 138 14.95 15.52 -3.01
CA ALA A 138 15.11 16.25 -4.27
C ALA A 138 14.56 17.69 -4.17
N SER A 139 15.07 18.46 -3.19
CA SER A 139 14.91 19.92 -3.15
C SER A 139 16.00 20.63 -3.97
N ALA A 140 16.64 19.89 -4.87
CA ALA A 140 17.77 20.39 -5.66
C ALA A 140 17.74 19.80 -7.08
N PHE A 141 16.72 20.19 -7.86
CA PHE A 141 16.81 20.25 -9.32
C PHE A 141 16.12 21.51 -9.80
#